data_524f2b0a392a9e1f728faca63f180fba
#
_entry.id   524f2b0a392a9e1f728faca63f180fba
#
_cell.length_a   1.000
_cell.length_b   1.000
_cell.length_c   1.000
_cell.angle_alpha   90.00
_cell.angle_beta   90.00
_cell.angle_gamma   90.00
#
_symmetry.space_group_name_H-M   'P 1'
#
loop_
_entity.id
_entity.type
_entity.pdbx_description
1 polymer ?
#
loop_
_entity_poly.entity_id
_entity_poly.type
_entity_poly.pdbx_seq_one_letter_code
_entity_poly.pdbx_strand_id
1 'polypeptide(L)'
;YNHRARKFGAEVSGNTIDAINFYKDWFGDKNEKCIIAGDFNNSIIWDKKGNDNNFDNINNHLMSLGFASNYHKLRGEIFGKESSPTFFHTKKEHKKYHIDYIYSKNLNPLELKIGPYSEWITFSDHSPLIMDLD
;
A
#
# COMPACT_ATOMS: atom_id res chain seq x y z
N TYR A 1 -3.05 12.37 -8.74
CA TYR A 1 -1.76 12.07 -9.39
C TYR A 1 -1.86 10.70 -10.03
N ASN A 2 -1.98 10.64 -11.35
CA ASN A 2 -1.82 9.39 -12.09
C ASN A 2 -0.33 9.09 -12.16
N HIS A 3 0.23 8.44 -11.16
CA HIS A 3 1.56 7.89 -11.27
C HIS A 3 1.51 6.66 -12.17
N ARG A 4 1.74 6.87 -13.45
CA ARG A 4 2.16 5.79 -14.30
C ARG A 4 3.50 5.35 -13.80
N ALA A 5 3.63 4.10 -13.37
CA ALA A 5 4.92 3.50 -13.08
C ALA A 5 5.85 3.77 -14.27
N ARG A 6 6.81 4.66 -14.09
CA ARG A 6 7.79 4.92 -15.14
C ARG A 6 8.72 3.73 -15.22
N LYS A 7 8.63 2.99 -16.34
CA LYS A 7 9.59 1.97 -16.78
C LYS A 7 10.25 1.15 -15.66
N PHE A 8 9.64 0.04 -15.35
CA PHE A 8 10.33 -1.07 -14.72
C PHE A 8 11.20 -1.73 -15.80
N GLY A 9 12.55 -1.54 -15.76
CA GLY A 9 13.37 -1.92 -16.87
C GLY A 9 13.03 -1.10 -18.14
N ALA A 10 13.72 -1.31 -19.24
CA ALA A 10 13.63 -0.48 -20.44
C ALA A 10 12.26 -0.56 -21.19
N GLU A 11 11.33 -1.43 -20.81
CA GLU A 11 10.24 -1.81 -21.71
C GLU A 11 8.82 -1.72 -21.14
N VAL A 12 8.62 -1.57 -19.81
CA VAL A 12 7.27 -1.58 -19.22
C VAL A 12 6.90 -0.22 -18.68
N SER A 13 5.96 0.44 -19.32
CA SER A 13 5.24 1.59 -18.75
C SER A 13 3.83 1.13 -18.41
N GLY A 14 3.44 1.27 -17.15
CA GLY A 14 2.11 0.82 -16.72
C GLY A 14 1.69 1.45 -15.41
N ASN A 15 0.50 1.09 -14.97
CA ASN A 15 -0.01 1.41 -13.66
C ASN A 15 0.48 0.38 -12.62
N THR A 16 0.03 0.50 -11.38
CA THR A 16 0.42 -0.41 -10.28
C THR A 16 0.08 -1.88 -10.59
N ILE A 17 -1.07 -2.13 -11.23
CA ILE A 17 -1.48 -3.50 -11.62
C ILE A 17 -0.53 -4.08 -12.65
N ASP A 18 -0.10 -3.28 -13.64
CA ASP A 18 0.86 -3.72 -14.64
C ASP A 18 2.21 -4.08 -14.00
N ALA A 19 2.66 -3.28 -13.01
CA ALA A 19 3.87 -3.57 -12.25
C ALA A 19 3.74 -4.89 -11.46
N ILE A 20 2.62 -5.10 -10.76
CA ILE A 20 2.34 -6.34 -10.04
C ILE A 20 2.36 -7.52 -11.01
N ASN A 21 1.71 -7.41 -12.18
CA ASN A 21 1.68 -8.47 -13.18
C ASN A 21 3.06 -8.76 -13.77
N PHE A 22 3.88 -7.74 -13.95
CA PHE A 22 5.26 -7.92 -14.45
C PHE A 22 6.12 -8.72 -13.48
N TYR A 23 5.97 -8.49 -12.18
CA TYR A 23 6.74 -9.18 -11.15
C TYR A 23 6.05 -10.42 -10.56
N LYS A 24 4.88 -10.82 -11.09
CA LYS A 24 4.07 -11.91 -10.51
C LYS A 24 4.83 -13.24 -10.38
N ASP A 25 5.79 -13.51 -11.27
CA ASP A 25 6.55 -14.76 -11.24
C ASP A 25 7.52 -14.82 -10.05
N TRP A 26 7.86 -13.67 -9.43
CA TRP A 26 8.71 -13.60 -8.24
C TRP A 26 7.94 -13.88 -6.95
N PHE A 27 6.63 -13.64 -6.94
CA PHE A 27 5.78 -13.83 -5.76
C PHE A 27 4.51 -14.62 -6.05
N GLY A 28 4.42 -15.20 -7.24
CA GLY A 28 3.24 -15.94 -7.69
C GLY A 28 3.10 -17.33 -7.08
N ASP A 29 4.18 -17.94 -6.58
CA ASP A 29 4.09 -19.25 -5.91
C ASP A 29 3.17 -19.13 -4.68
N LYS A 30 2.19 -20.04 -4.61
CA LYS A 30 1.19 -20.05 -3.53
C LYS A 30 1.79 -20.34 -2.16
N ASN A 31 2.95 -20.99 -2.11
CA ASN A 31 3.59 -21.43 -0.87
C ASN A 31 4.67 -20.47 -0.37
N GLU A 32 5.09 -19.51 -1.18
CA GLU A 32 6.12 -18.57 -0.76
C GLU A 32 5.59 -17.53 0.22
N LYS A 33 6.44 -17.23 1.22
CA LYS A 33 6.26 -16.07 2.10
C LYS A 33 6.70 -14.81 1.35
N CYS A 34 5.81 -13.83 1.23
CA CYS A 34 6.10 -12.63 0.47
C CYS A 34 5.51 -11.38 1.10
N ILE A 35 6.22 -10.26 0.94
CA ILE A 35 5.78 -8.94 1.39
C ILE A 35 5.86 -7.97 0.20
N ILE A 36 4.81 -7.18 0.01
CA ILE A 36 4.77 -6.02 -0.86
C ILE A 36 4.49 -4.80 0.02
N ALA A 37 5.42 -3.86 0.09
CA ALA A 37 5.31 -2.71 0.97
C ALA A 37 5.81 -1.43 0.31
N GLY A 38 5.24 -0.30 0.71
CA GLY A 38 5.69 1.03 0.30
C GLY A 38 4.56 2.02 0.12
N ASP A 39 4.92 3.18 -0.44
CA ASP A 39 3.99 4.21 -0.86
C ASP A 39 3.30 3.81 -2.17
N PHE A 40 2.00 3.51 -2.07
CA PHE A 40 1.18 3.19 -3.24
C PHE A 40 0.71 4.45 -3.97
N ASN A 41 0.91 5.63 -3.38
CA ASN A 41 0.38 6.91 -3.89
C ASN A 41 -1.11 6.83 -4.27
N ASN A 42 -1.86 5.98 -3.60
CA ASN A 42 -3.25 5.70 -3.91
C ASN A 42 -4.05 5.34 -2.65
N SER A 43 -5.34 5.63 -2.68
CA SER A 43 -6.29 5.27 -1.64
C SER A 43 -7.68 5.15 -2.27
N ILE A 44 -8.53 4.29 -1.73
CA ILE A 44 -9.90 4.08 -2.20
C ILE A 44 -10.75 5.36 -2.20
N ILE A 45 -10.40 6.35 -1.35
CA ILE A 45 -11.10 7.64 -1.30
C ILE A 45 -10.95 8.47 -2.59
N TRP A 46 -9.99 8.13 -3.45
CA TRP A 46 -9.76 8.77 -4.76
C TRP A 46 -10.24 7.95 -5.94
N ASP A 47 -10.85 6.81 -5.69
CA ASP A 47 -11.36 5.93 -6.74
C ASP A 47 -12.44 6.62 -7.56
N LYS A 48 -12.39 6.42 -8.89
CA LYS A 48 -13.31 7.02 -9.85
C LYS A 48 -13.86 5.96 -10.79
N LYS A 49 -15.14 6.06 -11.10
CA LYS A 49 -15.78 5.16 -12.07
C LYS A 49 -15.02 5.16 -13.40
N GLY A 50 -14.67 3.97 -13.89
CA GLY A 50 -14.00 3.77 -15.17
C GLY A 50 -12.50 4.04 -15.17
N ASN A 51 -11.88 4.19 -14.01
CA ASN A 51 -10.42 4.29 -13.89
C ASN A 51 -9.83 2.93 -13.51
N ASP A 52 -9.01 2.37 -14.38
CA ASP A 52 -8.38 1.05 -14.18
C ASP A 52 -7.36 1.05 -13.02
N ASN A 53 -6.79 2.23 -12.69
CA ASN A 53 -5.84 2.38 -11.58
C ASN A 53 -6.53 2.75 -10.26
N ASN A 54 -7.79 2.41 -10.07
CA ASN A 54 -8.46 2.53 -8.79
C ASN A 54 -7.80 1.65 -7.74
N PHE A 55 -7.73 2.14 -6.50
CA PHE A 55 -7.14 1.40 -5.40
C PHE A 55 -7.91 0.09 -5.11
N ASP A 56 -9.23 0.10 -5.26
CA ASP A 56 -10.05 -1.10 -5.10
C ASP A 56 -9.63 -2.20 -6.09
N ASN A 57 -9.34 -1.85 -7.35
CA ASN A 57 -8.83 -2.80 -8.33
C ASN A 57 -7.46 -3.37 -7.94
N ILE A 58 -6.56 -2.51 -7.44
CA ILE A 58 -5.22 -2.91 -6.96
C ILE A 58 -5.35 -3.86 -5.78
N ASN A 59 -6.16 -3.51 -4.79
CA ASN A 59 -6.41 -4.33 -3.60
C ASN A 59 -6.99 -5.69 -3.96
N ASN A 60 -8.03 -5.72 -4.80
CA ASN A 60 -8.66 -6.95 -5.26
C ASN A 60 -7.68 -7.83 -6.04
N HIS A 61 -6.82 -7.22 -6.85
CA HIS A 61 -5.79 -7.96 -7.58
C HIS A 61 -4.76 -8.59 -6.63
N LEU A 62 -4.25 -7.85 -5.66
CA LEU A 62 -3.35 -8.38 -4.62
C LEU A 62 -4.01 -9.50 -3.82
N MET A 63 -5.27 -9.33 -3.43
CA MET A 63 -6.04 -10.38 -2.73
C MET A 63 -6.17 -11.65 -3.59
N SER A 64 -6.39 -11.53 -4.88
CA SER A 64 -6.46 -12.68 -5.81
C SER A 64 -5.13 -13.45 -5.90
N LEU A 65 -4.02 -12.79 -5.62
CA LEU A 65 -2.68 -13.39 -5.54
C LEU A 65 -2.34 -13.95 -4.14
N GLY A 66 -3.27 -13.86 -3.19
CA GLY A 66 -3.13 -14.36 -1.83
C GLY A 66 -2.54 -13.36 -0.83
N PHE A 67 -2.38 -12.10 -1.20
CA PHE A 67 -1.94 -11.05 -0.29
C PHE A 67 -3.10 -10.48 0.51
N ALA A 68 -2.80 -10.04 1.74
CA ALA A 68 -3.72 -9.28 2.58
C ALA A 68 -3.04 -8.01 3.12
N SER A 69 -3.77 -6.92 3.21
CA SER A 69 -3.29 -5.70 3.87
C SER A 69 -3.19 -5.93 5.37
N ASN A 70 -1.97 -5.85 5.90
CA ASN A 70 -1.71 -6.15 7.30
C ASN A 70 -2.34 -5.14 8.26
N TYR A 71 -2.37 -3.86 7.87
CA TYR A 71 -3.06 -2.84 8.65
C TYR A 71 -4.54 -3.21 8.87
N HIS A 72 -5.25 -3.51 7.79
CA HIS A 72 -6.67 -3.83 7.84
C HIS A 72 -6.95 -5.15 8.54
N LYS A 73 -6.06 -6.14 8.37
CA LYS A 73 -6.16 -7.42 9.07
C LYS A 73 -6.02 -7.27 10.59
N LEU A 74 -5.11 -6.41 11.07
CA LEU A 74 -4.87 -6.18 12.49
C LEU A 74 -5.88 -5.24 13.13
N ARG A 75 -6.31 -4.18 12.43
CA ARG A 75 -7.18 -3.13 12.97
C ARG A 75 -8.66 -3.40 12.76
N GLY A 76 -9.02 -4.24 11.78
CA GLY A 76 -10.42 -4.45 11.38
C GLY A 76 -11.08 -3.21 10.78
N GLU A 77 -10.29 -2.22 10.38
CA GLU A 77 -10.79 -0.98 9.79
C GLU A 77 -11.10 -1.18 8.30
N ILE A 78 -11.98 -0.34 7.78
CA ILE A 78 -12.40 -0.36 6.37
C ILE A 78 -11.48 0.56 5.57
N PHE A 79 -11.09 0.15 4.37
CA PHE A 79 -10.35 1.00 3.42
C PHE A 79 -11.05 2.33 3.20
N GLY A 80 -10.29 3.42 3.25
CA GLY A 80 -10.77 4.79 3.17
C GLY A 80 -11.31 5.38 4.47
N LYS A 81 -11.28 4.60 5.56
CA LYS A 81 -11.68 5.03 6.93
C LYS A 81 -10.59 4.71 7.96
N GLU A 82 -9.36 4.63 7.50
CA GLU A 82 -8.22 4.35 8.37
C GLU A 82 -8.04 5.46 9.40
N SER A 83 -7.98 5.07 10.67
CA SER A 83 -7.78 6.02 11.79
C SER A 83 -6.36 6.55 11.89
N SER A 84 -5.38 5.83 11.33
CA SER A 84 -3.96 6.17 11.39
C SER A 84 -3.46 6.58 10.00
N PRO A 85 -3.23 7.88 9.76
CA PRO A 85 -2.65 8.36 8.51
C PRO A 85 -1.18 8.00 8.40
N THR A 86 -0.70 7.83 7.18
CA THR A 86 0.70 7.55 6.86
C THR A 86 1.37 8.69 6.09
N PHE A 87 0.59 9.61 5.52
CA PHE A 87 1.07 10.72 4.72
C PHE A 87 0.39 12.04 5.12
N PHE A 88 1.18 13.12 5.18
CA PHE A 88 0.74 14.47 5.54
C PHE A 88 1.11 15.46 4.44
N HIS A 89 0.20 15.66 3.50
CA HIS A 89 0.45 16.50 2.33
C HIS A 89 0.92 17.91 2.71
N THR A 90 2.05 18.32 2.15
CA THR A 90 2.73 19.58 2.47
C THR A 90 3.08 19.73 3.96
N LYS A 91 3.33 18.62 4.64
CA LYS A 91 3.63 18.54 6.08
C LYS A 91 2.56 19.14 7.00
N LYS A 92 1.28 19.12 6.56
CA LYS A 92 0.16 19.71 7.33
C LYS A 92 -0.69 18.61 7.93
N GLU A 93 -0.83 18.61 9.26
CA GLU A 93 -1.55 17.58 10.02
C GLU A 93 -3.01 17.39 9.59
N HIS A 94 -3.69 18.45 9.16
CA HIS A 94 -5.07 18.39 8.68
C HIS A 94 -5.21 17.87 7.24
N LYS A 95 -4.10 17.70 6.49
CA LYS A 95 -4.07 17.15 5.13
C LYS A 95 -3.48 15.75 5.14
N LYS A 96 -4.13 14.85 5.84
CA LYS A 96 -3.64 13.51 6.16
C LYS A 96 -4.36 12.43 5.35
N TYR A 97 -3.60 11.42 4.94
CA TYR A 97 -4.08 10.30 4.12
C TYR A 97 -3.39 9.01 4.54
N HIS A 98 -4.00 7.87 4.23
CA HIS A 98 -3.37 6.57 4.35
C HIS A 98 -3.07 6.05 2.94
N ILE A 99 -1.80 6.03 2.56
CA ILE A 99 -1.35 5.68 1.20
C ILE A 99 -0.14 4.75 1.19
N ASP A 100 0.42 4.49 2.37
CA ASP A 100 1.50 3.54 2.56
C ASP A 100 0.92 2.24 3.11
N TYR A 101 1.21 1.12 2.45
CA TYR A 101 0.63 -0.17 2.81
C TYR A 101 1.71 -1.23 2.95
N ILE A 102 1.45 -2.21 3.80
CA ILE A 102 2.20 -3.46 3.90
C ILE A 102 1.22 -4.60 3.65
N TYR A 103 1.38 -5.26 2.52
CA TYR A 103 0.68 -6.49 2.17
C TYR A 103 1.59 -7.68 2.42
N SER A 104 1.06 -8.75 2.97
CA SER A 104 1.79 -10.00 3.12
C SER A 104 0.99 -11.20 2.63
N LYS A 105 1.71 -12.23 2.23
CA LYS A 105 1.19 -13.53 1.84
C LYS A 105 1.94 -14.63 2.60
N ASN A 106 1.21 -15.61 3.13
CA ASN A 106 1.75 -16.72 3.93
C ASN A 106 2.57 -16.29 5.15
N LEU A 107 2.28 -15.09 5.66
CA LEU A 107 2.85 -14.51 6.86
C LEU A 107 1.70 -14.04 7.77
N ASN A 108 1.89 -14.18 9.07
CA ASN A 108 0.91 -13.73 10.04
C ASN A 108 1.36 -12.41 10.66
N PRO A 109 0.63 -11.30 10.47
CA PRO A 109 0.96 -10.04 11.11
C PRO A 109 0.67 -10.14 12.61
N LEU A 110 1.68 -9.79 13.42
CA LEU A 110 1.61 -9.80 14.89
C LEU A 110 1.34 -8.41 15.43
N GLU A 111 2.08 -7.42 14.96
CA GLU A 111 1.94 -6.02 15.37
C GLU A 111 2.25 -5.08 14.21
N LEU A 112 1.52 -3.97 14.11
CA LEU A 112 1.83 -2.84 13.23
C LEU A 112 1.79 -1.54 14.02
N LYS A 113 2.90 -0.82 14.00
CA LYS A 113 3.03 0.54 14.53
C LYS A 113 3.19 1.54 13.37
N ILE A 114 2.51 2.69 13.51
CA ILE A 114 2.70 3.83 12.61
C ILE A 114 3.29 4.95 13.46
N GLY A 115 4.39 5.53 12.99
CA GLY A 115 5.09 6.61 13.68
C GLY A 115 4.18 7.83 13.84
N PRO A 116 4.16 8.49 15.02
CA PRO A 116 3.28 9.64 15.24
C PRO A 116 3.76 10.86 14.44
N TYR A 117 2.80 11.67 13.99
CA TYR A 117 3.05 12.91 13.24
C TYR A 117 4.10 13.80 13.91
N SER A 118 3.96 14.05 15.21
CA SER A 118 4.81 14.97 15.96
C SER A 118 6.30 14.59 15.98
N GLU A 119 6.62 13.31 15.83
CA GLU A 119 7.99 12.82 15.86
C GLU A 119 8.63 12.79 14.47
N TRP A 120 7.83 12.53 13.43
CA TRP A 120 8.35 12.22 12.10
C TRP A 120 8.25 13.35 11.09
N ILE A 121 7.34 14.32 11.31
CA ILE A 121 7.05 15.37 10.32
C ILE A 121 8.25 16.28 9.98
N THR A 122 9.21 16.41 10.88
CA THR A 122 10.44 17.17 10.64
C THR A 122 11.34 16.47 9.61
N PHE A 123 11.33 15.14 9.59
CA PHE A 123 12.17 14.32 8.72
C PHE A 123 11.47 14.00 7.39
N SER A 124 10.19 13.66 7.43
CA SER A 124 9.41 13.23 6.27
C SER A 124 7.97 13.71 6.38
N ASP A 125 7.30 13.89 5.25
CA ASP A 125 5.84 14.01 5.19
C ASP A 125 5.12 12.65 5.24
N HIS A 126 5.87 11.54 5.27
CA HIS A 126 5.36 10.20 5.58
C HIS A 126 5.73 9.76 6.99
N SER A 127 4.84 9.01 7.62
CA SER A 127 5.10 8.27 8.86
C SER A 127 5.61 6.86 8.56
N PRO A 128 6.62 6.37 9.29
CA PRO A 128 7.09 5.00 9.10
C PRO A 128 6.05 3.99 9.57
N LEU A 129 5.96 2.88 8.86
CA LEU A 129 5.24 1.68 9.25
C LEU A 129 6.26 0.65 9.75
N ILE A 130 6.08 0.17 10.97
CA ILE A 130 6.92 -0.86 11.59
C ILE A 130 6.05 -2.08 11.83
N MET A 131 6.46 -3.22 11.29
CA MET A 131 5.67 -4.44 11.27
C MET A 131 6.43 -5.62 11.85
N ASP A 132 5.79 -6.34 12.75
CA ASP A 132 6.22 -7.66 13.20
C ASP A 132 5.39 -8.74 12.50
N LEU A 133 6.08 -9.72 11.94
CA LEU A 133 5.53 -10.83 11.17
C LEU A 133 6.08 -12.17 11.68
N ASP A 134 5.25 -13.23 11.61
CA ASP A 134 5.60 -14.62 11.92
C ASP A 134 5.55 -15.49 10.65
#